data_7c10c1920e94a99bd6c701f8bee035b3
#
_entry.id   7c10c1920e94a99bd6c701f8bee035b3
#
_cell.length_a   1.000
_cell.length_b   1.000
_cell.length_c   1.000
_cell.angle_alpha   90.00
_cell.angle_beta   90.00
_cell.angle_gamma   90.00
#
_symmetry.space_group_name_H-M   'P 1'
#
loop_
_entity.id
_entity.type
_entity.pdbx_description
1 polymer ?
#
loop_
_entity_poly.entity_id
_entity_poly.type
_entity_poly.pdbx_seq_one_letter_code
_entity_poly.pdbx_strand_id
1 'polypeptide(L)'
;MAKIKDIVFDCESAPQLARFWAAALDDYEIRPYDEAEIQRLAALGLTPETDPTVMVDGPNGSLGFQQVPEGKVAKNRVHVDLISEDRRRDAEQLVALGASVHAEYHDHTVMADPEGNEFCLYNP
;
A
#
# COMPACT_ATOMS: atom_id res chain seq x y z
N MET A 1 -8.28 -1.19 27.30
CA MET A 1 -8.20 -0.33 26.10
C MET A 1 -7.92 -1.16 24.87
N ALA A 2 -8.21 -0.62 23.70
CA ALA A 2 -8.04 -1.32 22.43
C ALA A 2 -6.59 -1.34 21.97
N LYS A 3 -6.29 -2.21 21.00
CA LYS A 3 -4.99 -2.34 20.35
C LYS A 3 -5.17 -2.17 18.84
N ILE A 4 -4.16 -1.63 18.15
CA ILE A 4 -4.17 -1.55 16.70
C ILE A 4 -4.06 -2.98 16.15
N LYS A 5 -5.01 -3.36 15.30
CA LYS A 5 -4.97 -4.62 14.58
C LYS A 5 -4.26 -4.47 13.24
N ASP A 6 -4.74 -3.53 12.42
CA ASP A 6 -4.21 -3.25 11.09
C ASP A 6 -4.32 -1.75 10.81
N ILE A 7 -3.52 -1.27 9.86
CA ILE A 7 -3.75 0.01 9.21
C ILE A 7 -4.34 -0.31 7.83
N VAL A 8 -5.49 0.25 7.50
CA VAL A 8 -6.22 -0.07 6.28
C VAL A 8 -6.27 1.14 5.36
N PHE A 9 -5.93 0.91 4.09
CA PHE A 9 -6.08 1.89 3.01
C PHE A 9 -7.38 1.58 2.27
N ASP A 10 -8.30 2.51 2.26
CA ASP A 10 -9.45 2.45 1.37
C ASP A 10 -8.97 2.77 -0.05
N CYS A 11 -9.44 2.02 -1.05
CA CYS A 11 -8.90 2.09 -2.39
C CYS A 11 -9.91 1.68 -3.46
N GLU A 12 -9.57 1.95 -4.70
CA GLU A 12 -10.35 1.51 -5.86
C GLU A 12 -10.06 0.04 -6.19
N SER A 13 -8.77 -0.36 -6.13
CA SER A 13 -8.36 -1.75 -6.39
C SER A 13 -7.43 -2.25 -5.30
N ALA A 14 -7.96 -3.08 -4.42
CA ALA A 14 -7.19 -3.68 -3.33
C ALA A 14 -6.01 -4.53 -3.83
N PRO A 15 -6.17 -5.43 -4.83
CA PRO A 15 -5.03 -6.22 -5.31
C PRO A 15 -3.92 -5.39 -5.94
N GLN A 16 -4.27 -4.37 -6.73
CA GLN A 16 -3.26 -3.53 -7.38
C GLN A 16 -2.49 -2.68 -6.39
N LEU A 17 -3.19 -2.06 -5.45
CA LEU A 17 -2.56 -1.22 -4.44
C LEU A 17 -1.71 -2.05 -3.47
N ALA A 18 -2.19 -3.24 -3.09
CA ALA A 18 -1.42 -4.16 -2.26
C ALA A 18 -0.12 -4.59 -2.93
N ARG A 19 -0.14 -4.86 -4.25
CA ARG A 19 1.08 -5.19 -5.01
C ARG A 19 2.09 -4.06 -5.01
N PHE A 20 1.62 -2.82 -5.16
CA PHE A 20 2.51 -1.65 -5.08
C PHE A 20 3.21 -1.59 -3.72
N TRP A 21 2.45 -1.62 -2.64
CA TRP A 21 3.02 -1.47 -1.29
C TRP A 21 3.89 -2.66 -0.88
N ALA A 22 3.53 -3.88 -1.28
CA ALA A 22 4.38 -5.05 -1.04
C ALA A 22 5.73 -4.94 -1.78
N ALA A 23 5.74 -4.39 -2.99
CA ALA A 23 6.97 -4.17 -3.75
C ALA A 23 7.77 -2.96 -3.23
N ALA A 24 7.09 -1.95 -2.68
CA ALA A 24 7.71 -0.73 -2.18
C ALA A 24 8.44 -0.90 -0.85
N LEU A 25 8.02 -1.85 -0.04
CA LEU A 25 8.51 -2.02 1.34
C LEU A 25 9.38 -3.26 1.47
N ASP A 26 10.52 -3.12 2.16
CA ASP A 26 11.37 -4.25 2.49
C ASP A 26 10.67 -5.22 3.44
N ASP A 27 10.76 -6.51 3.16
CA ASP A 27 10.24 -7.60 4.00
C ASP A 27 8.71 -7.57 4.19
N TYR A 28 8.00 -6.95 3.26
CA TYR A 28 6.54 -6.99 3.19
C TYR A 28 6.09 -7.83 2.00
N GLU A 29 5.07 -8.65 2.21
CA GLU A 29 4.51 -9.50 1.15
C GLU A 29 3.00 -9.61 1.28
N ILE A 30 2.33 -9.82 0.15
CA ILE A 30 0.90 -10.11 0.16
C ILE A 30 0.69 -11.42 0.90
N ARG A 31 -0.27 -11.43 1.86
CA ARG A 31 -0.62 -12.64 2.61
C ARG A 31 -1.02 -13.74 1.64
N PRO A 32 -0.38 -14.92 1.69
CA PRO A 32 -0.68 -16.01 0.76
C PRO A 32 -2.15 -16.46 0.86
N TYR A 33 -2.70 -16.81 -0.29
CA TYR A 33 -4.03 -17.39 -0.39
C TYR A 33 -3.92 -18.91 -0.27
N ASP A 34 -4.54 -19.49 0.76
CA ASP A 34 -4.70 -20.93 0.82
C ASP A 34 -5.90 -21.37 0.00
N GLU A 35 -6.08 -22.70 -0.13
CA GLU A 35 -7.18 -23.24 -0.94
C GLU A 35 -8.55 -22.87 -0.38
N ALA A 36 -8.70 -22.83 0.94
CA ALA A 36 -9.96 -22.44 1.58
C ALA A 36 -10.34 -20.98 1.23
N GLU A 37 -9.37 -20.06 1.23
CA GLU A 37 -9.61 -18.68 0.83
C GLU A 37 -9.97 -18.57 -0.66
N ILE A 38 -9.28 -19.30 -1.52
CA ILE A 38 -9.59 -19.32 -2.96
C ILE A 38 -11.01 -19.81 -3.19
N GLN A 39 -11.42 -20.88 -2.50
CA GLN A 39 -12.77 -21.43 -2.60
C GLN A 39 -13.82 -20.47 -2.05
N ARG A 40 -13.52 -19.78 -0.95
CA ARG A 40 -14.43 -18.79 -0.37
C ARG A 40 -14.66 -17.65 -1.37
N LEU A 41 -13.59 -17.13 -1.99
CA LEU A 41 -13.70 -16.12 -3.01
C LEU A 41 -14.47 -16.59 -4.24
N ALA A 42 -14.19 -17.82 -4.71
CA ALA A 42 -14.86 -18.39 -5.86
C ALA A 42 -16.37 -18.51 -5.65
N ALA A 43 -16.82 -18.87 -4.45
CA ALA A 43 -18.23 -18.92 -4.09
C ALA A 43 -18.92 -17.56 -4.19
N LEU A 44 -18.16 -16.46 -4.10
CA LEU A 44 -18.65 -15.09 -4.28
C LEU A 44 -18.45 -14.56 -5.71
N GLY A 45 -17.97 -15.40 -6.63
CA GLY A 45 -17.63 -14.98 -7.99
C GLY A 45 -16.33 -14.18 -8.07
N LEU A 46 -15.44 -14.32 -7.10
CA LEU A 46 -14.20 -13.57 -6.96
C LEU A 46 -12.97 -14.46 -7.11
N THR A 47 -11.84 -13.84 -7.38
CA THR A 47 -10.51 -14.45 -7.42
C THR A 47 -9.54 -13.60 -6.57
N PRO A 48 -8.32 -14.06 -6.30
CA PRO A 48 -7.31 -13.21 -5.67
C PRO A 48 -7.08 -11.88 -6.41
N GLU A 49 -7.27 -11.85 -7.74
CA GLU A 49 -7.11 -10.64 -8.58
C GLU A 49 -8.28 -9.66 -8.45
N THR A 50 -9.40 -10.09 -7.92
CA THR A 50 -10.62 -9.28 -7.74
C THR A 50 -11.07 -9.20 -6.28
N ASP A 51 -10.26 -9.70 -5.36
CA ASP A 51 -10.54 -9.69 -3.92
C ASP A 51 -10.72 -8.23 -3.44
N PRO A 52 -11.87 -7.88 -2.85
CA PRO A 52 -12.07 -6.53 -2.35
C PRO A 52 -11.26 -6.18 -1.09
N THR A 53 -10.65 -7.17 -0.45
CA THR A 53 -9.82 -6.96 0.74
C THR A 53 -8.55 -7.79 0.64
N VAL A 54 -7.40 -7.12 0.64
CA VAL A 54 -6.09 -7.76 0.54
C VAL A 54 -5.22 -7.31 1.70
N MET A 55 -4.47 -8.25 2.30
CA MET A 55 -3.55 -7.98 3.40
C MET A 55 -2.11 -8.12 2.93
N VAL A 56 -1.26 -7.22 3.42
CA VAL A 56 0.19 -7.24 3.22
C VAL A 56 0.84 -7.31 4.58
N ASP A 57 1.60 -8.36 4.83
CA ASP A 57 2.22 -8.63 6.13
C ASP A 57 3.70 -8.27 6.11
N GLY A 58 4.18 -7.69 7.19
CA GLY A 58 5.57 -7.29 7.33
C GLY A 58 6.01 -7.11 8.77
N PRO A 59 7.27 -6.70 8.99
CA PRO A 59 7.88 -6.66 10.32
C PRO A 59 7.23 -5.66 11.28
N ASN A 60 6.56 -4.63 10.76
CA ASN A 60 5.94 -3.59 11.59
C ASN A 60 4.40 -3.71 11.64
N GLY A 61 3.87 -4.89 11.32
CA GLY A 61 2.44 -5.16 11.32
C GLY A 61 1.88 -5.28 9.91
N SER A 62 0.57 -5.49 9.84
CA SER A 62 -0.12 -5.69 8.56
C SER A 62 -0.69 -4.39 8.03
N LEU A 63 -0.63 -4.23 6.72
CA LEU A 63 -1.38 -3.22 5.98
C LEU A 63 -2.55 -3.90 5.29
N GLY A 64 -3.74 -3.34 5.45
CA GLY A 64 -4.92 -3.81 4.74
C GLY A 64 -5.26 -2.88 3.59
N PHE A 65 -5.84 -3.43 2.54
CA PHE A 65 -6.32 -2.67 1.39
C PHE A 65 -7.76 -3.09 1.15
N GLN A 66 -8.67 -2.14 1.23
CA GLN A 66 -10.11 -2.41 1.14
C GLN A 66 -10.72 -1.59 0.02
N GLN A 67 -11.35 -2.28 -0.93
CA GLN A 67 -12.08 -1.63 -2.01
C GLN A 67 -13.29 -0.89 -1.48
N VAL A 68 -13.41 0.38 -1.86
CA VAL A 68 -14.55 1.24 -1.52
C VAL A 68 -15.03 1.97 -2.78
N PRO A 69 -16.30 2.36 -2.84
CA PRO A 69 -16.82 3.08 -4.01
C PRO A 69 -16.37 4.53 -4.07
N GLU A 70 -15.98 5.13 -2.94
CA GLU A 70 -15.57 6.53 -2.87
C GLU A 70 -14.15 6.71 -3.40
N GLY A 71 -13.94 7.64 -4.32
CA GLY A 71 -12.62 8.04 -4.78
C GLY A 71 -11.90 8.94 -3.76
N LYS A 72 -10.59 9.03 -3.89
CA LYS A 72 -9.79 9.95 -3.10
C LYS A 72 -9.95 11.37 -3.65
N VAL A 73 -10.44 12.29 -2.81
CA VAL A 73 -10.69 13.69 -3.21
C VAL A 73 -9.92 14.71 -2.38
N ALA A 74 -9.51 14.37 -1.17
CA ALA A 74 -8.81 15.27 -0.26
C ALA A 74 -7.44 14.69 0.12
N LYS A 75 -6.55 15.57 0.63
CA LYS A 75 -5.28 15.13 1.17
C LYS A 75 -5.49 14.13 2.32
N ASN A 76 -4.66 13.10 2.38
CA ASN A 76 -4.67 12.15 3.49
C ASN A 76 -4.53 12.88 4.83
N ARG A 77 -5.30 12.44 5.81
CA ARG A 77 -5.16 12.92 7.20
C ARG A 77 -4.19 12.07 8.01
N VAL A 78 -3.86 10.88 7.51
CA VAL A 78 -2.79 10.02 8.01
C VAL A 78 -1.91 9.65 6.84
N HIS A 79 -0.61 9.85 6.95
CA HIS A 79 0.35 9.41 5.93
C HIS A 79 1.46 8.60 6.58
N VAL A 80 2.06 7.72 5.80
CA VAL A 80 3.22 6.94 6.24
C VAL A 80 4.51 7.65 5.85
N ASP A 81 5.50 7.59 6.73
CA ASP A 81 6.86 8.02 6.45
C ASP A 81 7.74 6.78 6.28
N LEU A 82 8.47 6.73 5.17
CA LEU A 82 9.42 5.68 4.86
C LEU A 82 10.83 6.19 5.04
N ILE A 83 11.76 5.30 5.37
CA ILE A 83 13.19 5.60 5.45
C ILE A 83 13.90 4.87 4.31
N SER A 84 14.79 5.58 3.61
CA SER A 84 15.56 5.04 2.49
C SER A 84 17.04 5.34 2.69
N GLU A 85 17.88 4.32 2.48
CA GLU A 85 19.33 4.50 2.46
C GLU A 85 19.83 5.26 1.21
N ASP A 86 19.05 5.20 0.12
CA ASP A 86 19.32 5.94 -1.11
C ASP A 86 17.99 6.48 -1.64
N ARG A 87 17.61 7.64 -1.13
CA ARG A 87 16.32 8.26 -1.41
C ARG A 87 16.08 8.52 -2.90
N ARG A 88 17.10 8.94 -3.62
CA ARG A 88 16.96 9.21 -5.06
C ARG A 88 16.69 7.94 -5.85
N ARG A 89 17.47 6.91 -5.62
CA ARG A 89 17.27 5.61 -6.28
C ARG A 89 15.91 5.02 -5.95
N ASP A 90 15.55 5.03 -4.67
CA ASP A 90 14.29 4.43 -4.22
C ASP A 90 13.09 5.22 -4.74
N ALA A 91 13.17 6.55 -4.80
CA ALA A 91 12.12 7.36 -5.44
C ALA A 91 11.94 7.01 -6.92
N GLU A 92 13.04 6.82 -7.65
CA GLU A 92 12.99 6.40 -9.07
C GLU A 92 12.33 5.01 -9.21
N GLN A 93 12.67 4.07 -8.33
CA GLN A 93 12.07 2.73 -8.34
C GLN A 93 10.57 2.78 -8.00
N LEU A 94 10.18 3.58 -7.02
CA LEU A 94 8.77 3.77 -6.65
C LEU A 94 7.97 4.36 -7.81
N VAL A 95 8.53 5.32 -8.54
CA VAL A 95 7.90 5.89 -9.74
C VAL A 95 7.72 4.79 -10.80
N ALA A 96 8.71 3.92 -10.98
CA ALA A 96 8.60 2.80 -11.91
C ALA A 96 7.49 1.81 -11.51
N LEU A 97 7.17 1.71 -10.22
CA LEU A 97 6.06 0.89 -9.70
C LEU A 97 4.69 1.59 -9.80
N GLY A 98 4.64 2.87 -10.12
CA GLY A 98 3.39 3.61 -10.30
C GLY A 98 3.19 4.79 -9.36
N ALA A 99 4.13 5.10 -8.48
CA ALA A 99 4.08 6.30 -7.65
C ALA A 99 4.39 7.57 -8.44
N SER A 100 4.09 8.71 -7.85
CA SER A 100 4.47 10.02 -8.39
C SER A 100 5.18 10.86 -7.34
N VAL A 101 6.08 11.75 -7.80
CA VAL A 101 6.76 12.72 -6.94
C VAL A 101 5.93 13.99 -6.91
N HIS A 102 5.60 14.48 -5.71
CA HIS A 102 4.87 15.73 -5.52
C HIS A 102 5.78 16.91 -5.14
N ALA A 103 6.77 16.67 -4.29
CA ALA A 103 7.71 17.72 -3.86
C ALA A 103 8.99 17.10 -3.33
N GLU A 104 10.10 17.79 -3.52
CA GLU A 104 11.40 17.38 -2.99
C GLU A 104 11.91 18.42 -2.02
N TYR A 105 12.38 17.94 -0.87
CA TYR A 105 13.01 18.75 0.17
C TYR A 105 14.40 18.19 0.49
N HIS A 106 15.20 18.92 1.26
CA HIS A 106 16.56 18.48 1.54
C HIS A 106 16.63 17.15 2.32
N ASP A 107 15.64 16.87 3.15
CA ASP A 107 15.60 15.67 4.02
C ASP A 107 14.57 14.63 3.61
N HIS A 108 13.63 14.95 2.72
CA HIS A 108 12.60 14.01 2.30
C HIS A 108 11.99 14.37 0.94
N THR A 109 11.32 13.40 0.37
CA THR A 109 10.51 13.54 -0.85
C THR A 109 9.07 13.21 -0.54
N VAL A 110 8.15 14.09 -0.91
CA VAL A 110 6.71 13.83 -0.81
C VAL A 110 6.28 13.13 -2.09
N MET A 111 5.65 11.98 -1.94
CA MET A 111 5.20 11.14 -3.04
C MET A 111 3.74 10.77 -2.89
N ALA A 112 3.14 10.22 -3.93
CA ALA A 112 1.83 9.61 -3.88
C ALA A 112 1.90 8.21 -4.48
N ASP A 113 1.12 7.28 -3.90
CA ASP A 113 0.98 5.94 -4.44
C ASP A 113 0.12 5.95 -5.72
N PRO A 114 -0.08 4.81 -6.41
CA PRO A 114 -0.85 4.79 -7.66
C PRO A 114 -2.29 5.26 -7.54
N GLU A 115 -2.85 5.31 -6.35
CA GLU A 115 -4.21 5.83 -6.11
C GLU A 115 -4.21 7.24 -5.53
N GLY A 116 -3.05 7.88 -5.46
CA GLY A 116 -2.93 9.26 -5.02
C GLY A 116 -2.76 9.44 -3.51
N ASN A 117 -2.58 8.37 -2.75
CA ASN A 117 -2.33 8.49 -1.31
C ASN A 117 -0.93 9.02 -1.05
N GLU A 118 -0.83 10.14 -0.33
CA GLU A 118 0.44 10.80 -0.03
C GLU A 118 1.24 9.99 1.00
N PHE A 119 2.53 9.89 0.76
CA PHE A 119 3.51 9.35 1.70
C PHE A 119 4.83 10.10 1.55
N CYS A 120 5.70 9.99 2.53
CA CYS A 120 7.00 10.66 2.51
C CYS A 120 8.13 9.64 2.56
N LEU A 121 9.19 9.93 1.81
CA LEU A 121 10.41 9.13 1.77
C LEU A 121 11.54 9.97 2.35
N TYR A 122 12.08 9.55 3.49
CA TYR A 122 13.10 10.27 4.24
C TYR A 122 14.48 9.65 4.06
N ASN A 123 15.50 10.48 4.21
CA ASN A 123 16.87 10.00 4.50
C ASN A 123 16.89 9.32 5.87
N PRO A 124 17.84 8.39 6.11
CA PRO A 124 17.99 7.75 7.41
C PRO A 124 18.37 8.73 8.51
#